data_52a39251d85f9f67e0407e67974e7dae
#
_entry.id   52a39251d85f9f67e0407e67974e7dae
#
_cell.length_a   1.000
_cell.length_b   1.000
_cell.length_c   1.000
_cell.angle_alpha   90.00
_cell.angle_beta   90.00
_cell.angle_gamma   90.00
#
_symmetry.space_group_name_H-M   'P 1'
#
loop_
_entity.id
_entity.type
_entity.pdbx_description
1 polymer ?
#
loop_
_entity_poly.entity_id
_entity_poly.type
_entity_poly.pdbx_seq_one_letter_code
_entity_poly.pdbx_strand_id
1 'polypeptide(L)'
;LKTPIKTLLSLTVGLTASNIALASTYPITVTDVAGRQVTFDHQPQNIALSTSRIFPLLEIIYQKEAAKHLVAARDDMRVSAPSMYASYIKQYPSLKNVPTIGLIKSGEFDVERFINLKPKPDLFIVDLSNIKLAEDKGLLKKLNDAGIKVLTVDFRENPLKNTLKSVQVFADAVNRSKQGDAFAKYYTSHLNVIKETLAQHPNTPTPRVFIERAAGYSDSCCRTFANGNMGAYIPMLKAENIAIAPLDGSETGQMSPETVITSQPDVYIMQTTGWITNDGQPTSGIPLGYSPNHAAIKQATTDLMNRPWLQALTAYQQKNVYSIYMPFYNSPYNLVAIEYFAKWLHPSLFSTLQPEKTFEEMNLKFGHRHLSGQFGQDNFKAMNQ
;
A
#
# COMPACT_ATOMS: atom_id res chain seq x y z
N LEU A 1 10.89 7.53 -86.22
CA LEU A 1 10.88 6.32 -85.41
C LEU A 1 10.82 6.75 -83.93
N LYS A 2 9.64 6.63 -83.26
CA LYS A 2 9.43 6.95 -81.86
C LYS A 2 9.22 5.63 -81.07
N THR A 3 10.11 5.34 -80.17
CA THR A 3 10.01 4.18 -79.25
C THR A 3 9.23 4.57 -77.99
N PRO A 4 8.25 3.78 -77.48
CA PRO A 4 7.56 4.11 -76.27
C PRO A 4 8.30 3.53 -75.08
N ILE A 5 8.48 4.36 -74.04
CA ILE A 5 8.97 4.00 -72.70
C ILE A 5 7.87 3.30 -71.95
N LYS A 6 8.08 2.03 -71.54
CA LYS A 6 7.20 1.29 -70.65
C LYS A 6 7.56 1.63 -69.17
N THR A 7 6.69 2.32 -68.50
CA THR A 7 6.79 2.56 -67.07
C THR A 7 6.31 1.32 -66.31
N LEU A 8 7.22 0.69 -65.56
CA LEU A 8 6.91 -0.41 -64.65
C LEU A 8 6.43 0.18 -63.30
N LEU A 9 5.18 -0.04 -62.97
CA LEU A 9 4.61 0.33 -61.68
C LEU A 9 4.86 -0.84 -60.69
N SER A 10 5.82 -0.68 -59.78
CA SER A 10 6.07 -1.64 -58.70
C SER A 10 5.09 -1.40 -57.54
N LEU A 11 4.17 -2.34 -57.35
CA LEU A 11 3.22 -2.37 -56.25
C LEU A 11 3.92 -2.97 -55.00
N THR A 12 4.38 -2.13 -54.07
CA THR A 12 4.88 -2.56 -52.77
C THR A 12 3.70 -2.84 -51.84
N VAL A 13 3.37 -4.10 -51.64
CA VAL A 13 2.44 -4.55 -50.62
C VAL A 13 3.16 -4.49 -49.28
N GLY A 14 2.88 -3.45 -48.51
CA GLY A 14 3.33 -3.35 -47.12
C GLY A 14 2.56 -4.35 -46.23
N LEU A 15 3.22 -5.44 -45.83
CA LEU A 15 2.69 -6.29 -44.75
C LEU A 15 2.78 -5.53 -43.43
N THR A 16 1.68 -4.95 -42.97
CA THR A 16 1.53 -4.54 -41.57
C THR A 16 1.35 -5.79 -40.70
N ALA A 17 2.43 -6.21 -40.05
CA ALA A 17 2.35 -7.22 -39.00
C ALA A 17 1.56 -6.63 -37.82
N SER A 18 0.26 -6.91 -37.79
CA SER A 18 -0.55 -6.64 -36.63
C SER A 18 -0.06 -7.60 -35.52
N ASN A 19 0.62 -7.07 -34.51
CA ASN A 19 0.89 -7.78 -33.26
C ASN A 19 -0.45 -8.06 -32.56
N ILE A 20 -1.09 -9.18 -32.89
CA ILE A 20 -2.18 -9.73 -32.14
C ILE A 20 -1.53 -10.25 -30.84
N ALA A 21 -1.60 -9.46 -29.78
CA ALA A 21 -1.29 -9.95 -28.44
C ALA A 21 -2.31 -11.05 -28.14
N LEU A 22 -1.87 -12.31 -28.19
CA LEU A 22 -2.66 -13.47 -27.76
C LEU A 22 -3.01 -13.23 -26.30
N ALA A 23 -4.30 -13.02 -26.02
CA ALA A 23 -4.82 -13.07 -24.66
C ALA A 23 -4.53 -14.48 -24.12
N SER A 24 -3.92 -14.60 -22.94
CA SER A 24 -3.66 -15.88 -22.31
C SER A 24 -4.98 -16.65 -22.18
N THR A 25 -4.99 -17.88 -22.66
CA THR A 25 -6.16 -18.75 -22.50
C THR A 25 -6.07 -19.48 -21.17
N TYR A 26 -7.18 -19.55 -20.41
CA TYR A 26 -7.24 -20.39 -19.23
C TYR A 26 -7.14 -21.89 -19.61
N PRO A 27 -6.54 -22.73 -18.73
CA PRO A 27 -6.12 -22.44 -17.36
C PRO A 27 -4.84 -21.59 -17.25
N ILE A 28 -4.78 -20.71 -16.23
CA ILE A 28 -3.60 -19.92 -15.88
C ILE A 28 -3.11 -20.35 -14.51
N THR A 29 -1.82 -20.65 -14.38
CA THR A 29 -1.19 -20.94 -13.08
C THR A 29 -0.24 -19.82 -12.71
N VAL A 30 -0.40 -19.28 -11.49
CA VAL A 30 0.47 -18.24 -10.93
C VAL A 30 1.12 -18.74 -9.63
N THR A 31 2.31 -18.19 -9.30
CA THR A 31 2.95 -18.44 -8.01
C THR A 31 2.78 -17.19 -7.14
N ASP A 32 1.96 -17.28 -6.09
CA ASP A 32 1.65 -16.16 -5.22
C ASP A 32 2.84 -15.73 -4.31
N VAL A 33 2.64 -14.71 -3.49
CA VAL A 33 3.74 -14.20 -2.63
C VAL A 33 4.10 -15.15 -1.49
N ALA A 34 3.20 -16.08 -1.12
CA ALA A 34 3.48 -17.16 -0.17
C ALA A 34 4.20 -18.37 -0.82
N GLY A 35 4.49 -18.31 -2.13
CA GLY A 35 5.14 -19.39 -2.88
C GLY A 35 4.21 -20.51 -3.32
N ARG A 36 2.88 -20.35 -3.16
CA ARG A 36 1.89 -21.35 -3.55
C ARG A 36 1.56 -21.21 -5.03
N GLN A 37 1.43 -22.35 -5.72
CA GLN A 37 0.90 -22.39 -7.08
C GLN A 37 -0.63 -22.42 -7.03
N VAL A 38 -1.25 -21.45 -7.72
CA VAL A 38 -2.71 -21.32 -7.81
C VAL A 38 -3.11 -21.39 -9.28
N THR A 39 -3.91 -22.38 -9.64
CA THR A 39 -4.42 -22.55 -11.00
C THR A 39 -5.85 -22.05 -11.10
N PHE A 40 -6.09 -21.20 -12.06
CA PHE A 40 -7.39 -20.66 -12.41
C PHE A 40 -7.87 -21.32 -13.70
N ASP A 41 -9.02 -21.97 -13.64
CA ASP A 41 -9.61 -22.66 -14.79
C ASP A 41 -10.40 -21.69 -15.69
N HIS A 42 -10.76 -20.53 -15.15
CA HIS A 42 -11.44 -19.42 -15.83
C HIS A 42 -11.06 -18.09 -15.16
N GLN A 43 -11.37 -16.98 -15.83
CA GLN A 43 -11.12 -15.64 -15.30
C GLN A 43 -11.99 -15.37 -14.07
N PRO A 44 -11.39 -15.09 -12.90
CA PRO A 44 -12.14 -14.66 -11.72
C PRO A 44 -12.93 -13.37 -11.98
N GLN A 45 -14.20 -13.35 -11.56
CA GLN A 45 -15.09 -12.23 -11.71
C GLN A 45 -15.56 -11.69 -10.34
N ASN A 46 -15.76 -12.57 -9.36
CA ASN A 46 -16.31 -12.28 -8.05
C ASN A 46 -15.21 -12.35 -7.00
N ILE A 47 -14.65 -11.21 -6.65
CA ILE A 47 -13.47 -11.12 -5.79
C ILE A 47 -13.88 -10.76 -4.37
N ALA A 48 -13.35 -11.47 -3.40
CA ALA A 48 -13.42 -11.09 -1.99
C ALA A 48 -12.05 -10.65 -1.47
N LEU A 49 -12.03 -9.73 -0.50
CA LEU A 49 -10.80 -9.18 0.10
C LEU A 49 -10.77 -9.45 1.61
N SER A 50 -9.68 -10.04 2.12
CA SER A 50 -9.46 -10.21 3.56
C SER A 50 -9.24 -8.89 4.33
N THR A 51 -8.97 -7.81 3.61
CA THR A 51 -8.90 -6.44 4.09
C THR A 51 -9.36 -5.48 2.99
N SER A 52 -10.35 -4.65 3.26
CA SER A 52 -10.86 -3.68 2.27
C SER A 52 -9.85 -2.58 1.92
N ARG A 53 -8.84 -2.35 2.77
CA ARG A 53 -7.79 -1.34 2.52
C ARG A 53 -6.90 -1.64 1.32
N ILE A 54 -6.89 -2.89 0.82
CA ILE A 54 -6.18 -3.23 -0.42
C ILE A 54 -7.05 -3.08 -1.67
N PHE A 55 -8.24 -2.47 -1.57
CA PHE A 55 -9.09 -2.17 -2.74
C PHE A 55 -8.34 -1.42 -3.88
N PRO A 56 -7.36 -0.55 -3.61
CA PRO A 56 -6.52 0.02 -4.67
C PRO A 56 -5.87 -1.00 -5.61
N LEU A 57 -5.62 -2.24 -5.16
CA LEU A 57 -5.14 -3.32 -6.02
C LEU A 57 -6.16 -3.63 -7.14
N LEU A 58 -7.45 -3.67 -6.81
CA LEU A 58 -8.50 -3.87 -7.80
C LEU A 58 -8.58 -2.68 -8.75
N GLU A 59 -8.45 -1.44 -8.25
CA GLU A 59 -8.45 -0.24 -9.09
C GLU A 59 -7.29 -0.23 -10.09
N ILE A 60 -6.09 -0.58 -9.68
CA ILE A 60 -4.92 -0.65 -10.56
C ILE A 60 -5.20 -1.58 -11.75
N ILE A 61 -5.90 -2.68 -11.53
CA ILE A 61 -6.10 -3.73 -12.53
C ILE A 61 -7.41 -3.54 -13.31
N TYR A 62 -8.51 -3.20 -12.64
CA TYR A 62 -9.82 -3.08 -13.25
C TYR A 62 -10.26 -1.62 -13.49
N GLN A 63 -9.46 -0.65 -13.00
CA GLN A 63 -9.73 0.78 -13.18
C GLN A 63 -11.13 1.15 -12.67
N LYS A 64 -11.92 1.87 -13.45
CA LYS A 64 -13.30 2.29 -13.08
C LYS A 64 -14.24 1.11 -12.81
N GLU A 65 -13.90 -0.09 -13.26
CA GLU A 65 -14.73 -1.29 -13.09
C GLU A 65 -14.46 -2.02 -11.76
N ALA A 66 -13.46 -1.58 -10.99
CA ALA A 66 -12.98 -2.26 -9.78
C ALA A 66 -14.10 -2.69 -8.82
N ALA A 67 -15.05 -1.79 -8.53
CA ALA A 67 -16.13 -2.06 -7.60
C ALA A 67 -17.14 -3.12 -8.08
N LYS A 68 -17.22 -3.37 -9.39
CA LYS A 68 -18.11 -4.41 -9.95
C LYS A 68 -17.63 -5.81 -9.62
N HIS A 69 -16.32 -5.96 -9.40
CA HIS A 69 -15.70 -7.24 -9.09
C HIS A 69 -15.66 -7.54 -7.59
N LEU A 70 -15.88 -6.56 -6.72
CA LEU A 70 -15.83 -6.77 -5.27
C LEU A 70 -17.18 -7.24 -4.74
N VAL A 71 -17.22 -8.50 -4.27
CA VAL A 71 -18.45 -9.15 -3.78
C VAL A 71 -18.48 -9.37 -2.28
N ALA A 72 -17.33 -9.29 -1.59
CA ALA A 72 -17.23 -9.33 -0.14
C ALA A 72 -15.90 -8.72 0.32
N ALA A 73 -15.87 -8.09 1.48
CA ALA A 73 -14.66 -7.59 2.08
C ALA A 73 -14.80 -7.44 3.60
N ARG A 74 -13.66 -7.42 4.31
CA ARG A 74 -13.65 -6.96 5.70
C ARG A 74 -13.91 -5.45 5.75
N ASP A 75 -14.65 -4.98 6.77
CA ASP A 75 -15.01 -3.55 6.95
C ASP A 75 -13.91 -2.73 7.65
N ASP A 76 -12.66 -3.04 7.41
CA ASP A 76 -11.55 -2.37 8.08
C ASP A 76 -11.12 -1.03 7.44
N MET A 77 -11.51 -0.77 6.20
CA MET A 77 -11.29 0.54 5.59
C MET A 77 -12.11 1.62 6.31
N ARG A 78 -13.36 1.32 6.68
CA ARG A 78 -14.25 2.29 7.33
C ARG A 78 -13.73 2.76 8.68
N VAL A 79 -13.21 1.85 9.50
CA VAL A 79 -12.74 2.16 10.86
C VAL A 79 -11.26 2.55 10.91
N SER A 80 -10.43 1.95 10.07
CA SER A 80 -8.97 2.14 10.10
C SER A 80 -8.45 3.15 9.08
N ALA A 81 -9.28 3.58 8.13
CA ALA A 81 -8.94 4.55 7.10
C ALA A 81 -10.19 5.33 6.65
N PRO A 82 -10.90 6.02 7.57
CA PRO A 82 -12.21 6.60 7.28
C PRO A 82 -12.21 7.63 6.15
N SER A 83 -11.17 8.43 5.99
CA SER A 83 -11.04 9.37 4.87
C SER A 83 -10.91 8.65 3.52
N MET A 84 -10.20 7.52 3.50
CA MET A 84 -10.12 6.63 2.34
C MET A 84 -11.50 6.05 2.01
N TYR A 85 -12.19 5.49 3.01
CA TYR A 85 -13.53 4.96 2.85
C TYR A 85 -14.50 6.00 2.28
N ALA A 86 -14.52 7.20 2.85
CA ALA A 86 -15.36 8.30 2.38
C ALA A 86 -15.07 8.66 0.91
N SER A 87 -13.79 8.70 0.52
CA SER A 87 -13.38 8.94 -0.86
C SER A 87 -13.84 7.83 -1.80
N TYR A 88 -13.70 6.55 -1.39
CA TYR A 88 -14.08 5.40 -2.23
C TYR A 88 -15.59 5.26 -2.39
N ILE A 89 -16.40 5.44 -1.34
CA ILE A 89 -17.87 5.38 -1.47
C ILE A 89 -18.46 6.54 -2.27
N LYS A 90 -17.77 7.68 -2.34
CA LYS A 90 -18.16 8.78 -3.25
C LYS A 90 -17.96 8.38 -4.71
N GLN A 91 -16.87 7.69 -5.02
CA GLN A 91 -16.54 7.21 -6.37
C GLN A 91 -17.36 5.95 -6.74
N TYR A 92 -17.51 5.03 -5.79
CA TYR A 92 -18.15 3.74 -5.96
C TYR A 92 -19.23 3.54 -4.89
N PRO A 93 -20.43 4.12 -5.07
CA PRO A 93 -21.49 4.03 -4.06
C PRO A 93 -21.90 2.60 -3.69
N SER A 94 -21.72 1.64 -4.60
CA SER A 94 -21.99 0.22 -4.38
C SER A 94 -21.15 -0.40 -3.26
N LEU A 95 -19.99 0.16 -2.93
CA LEU A 95 -19.15 -0.34 -1.84
C LEU A 95 -19.83 -0.31 -0.47
N LYS A 96 -20.84 0.56 -0.28
CA LYS A 96 -21.65 0.59 0.95
C LYS A 96 -22.43 -0.70 1.22
N ASN A 97 -22.73 -1.44 0.14
CA ASN A 97 -23.58 -2.62 0.18
C ASN A 97 -22.76 -3.93 0.06
N VAL A 98 -21.41 -3.84 0.02
CA VAL A 98 -20.56 -5.02 -0.05
C VAL A 98 -20.66 -5.82 1.26
N PRO A 99 -21.02 -7.11 1.22
CA PRO A 99 -21.09 -7.97 2.39
C PRO A 99 -19.80 -7.97 3.20
N THR A 100 -19.94 -7.76 4.51
CA THR A 100 -18.80 -7.78 5.44
C THR A 100 -18.46 -9.20 5.85
N ILE A 101 -17.16 -9.53 5.81
CA ILE A 101 -16.58 -10.78 6.32
C ILE A 101 -15.76 -10.52 7.58
N GLY A 102 -15.69 -11.53 8.46
CA GLY A 102 -14.92 -11.45 9.70
C GLY A 102 -13.40 -11.54 9.48
N LEU A 103 -12.64 -11.23 10.52
CA LEU A 103 -11.20 -11.36 10.53
C LEU A 103 -10.79 -12.82 10.78
N ILE A 104 -9.93 -13.38 9.90
CA ILE A 104 -9.41 -14.76 10.03
C ILE A 104 -8.65 -14.93 11.35
N LYS A 105 -7.83 -13.94 11.71
CA LYS A 105 -6.96 -13.98 12.89
C LYS A 105 -7.73 -14.01 14.21
N SER A 106 -8.85 -13.32 14.32
CA SER A 106 -9.70 -13.31 15.52
C SER A 106 -10.66 -14.52 15.59
N GLY A 107 -10.75 -15.32 14.51
CA GLY A 107 -11.71 -16.43 14.43
C GLY A 107 -13.13 -16.00 14.02
N GLU A 108 -13.34 -14.74 13.66
CA GLU A 108 -14.65 -14.21 13.25
C GLU A 108 -15.01 -14.56 11.79
N PHE A 109 -14.06 -15.11 11.01
CA PHE A 109 -14.31 -15.51 9.63
C PHE A 109 -15.17 -16.78 9.57
N ASP A 110 -16.42 -16.61 9.21
CA ASP A 110 -17.38 -17.68 8.99
C ASP A 110 -17.28 -18.20 7.55
N VAL A 111 -16.63 -19.36 7.39
CA VAL A 111 -16.40 -19.99 6.08
C VAL A 111 -17.71 -20.46 5.45
N GLU A 112 -18.66 -20.98 6.24
CA GLU A 112 -19.93 -21.50 5.73
C GLU A 112 -20.78 -20.37 5.17
N ARG A 113 -20.87 -19.26 5.89
CA ARG A 113 -21.52 -18.04 5.39
C ARG A 113 -20.82 -17.50 4.15
N PHE A 114 -19.48 -17.52 4.12
CA PHE A 114 -18.69 -16.98 3.02
C PHE A 114 -18.91 -17.75 1.71
N ILE A 115 -18.91 -19.09 1.72
CA ILE A 115 -19.12 -19.92 0.51
C ILE A 115 -20.54 -19.82 -0.03
N ASN A 116 -21.51 -19.39 0.80
CA ASN A 116 -22.91 -19.25 0.46
C ASN A 116 -23.31 -17.81 0.06
N LEU A 117 -22.37 -16.87 -0.03
CA LEU A 117 -22.63 -15.49 -0.51
C LEU A 117 -23.23 -15.48 -1.92
N LYS A 118 -24.03 -14.45 -2.20
CA LYS A 118 -24.65 -14.20 -3.51
C LYS A 118 -24.33 -12.77 -3.96
N PRO A 119 -23.52 -12.55 -5.02
CA PRO A 119 -22.84 -13.59 -5.81
C PRO A 119 -21.77 -14.32 -4.99
N LYS A 120 -21.54 -15.60 -5.31
CA LYS A 120 -20.50 -16.39 -4.68
C LYS A 120 -19.12 -15.88 -5.11
N PRO A 121 -18.16 -15.68 -4.20
CA PRO A 121 -16.78 -15.43 -4.58
C PRO A 121 -16.19 -16.60 -5.39
N ASP A 122 -15.39 -16.27 -6.39
CA ASP A 122 -14.56 -17.23 -7.13
C ASP A 122 -13.06 -17.03 -6.83
N LEU A 123 -12.70 -15.85 -6.30
CA LEU A 123 -11.37 -15.52 -5.82
C LEU A 123 -11.43 -14.84 -4.45
N PHE A 124 -10.65 -15.34 -3.50
CA PHE A 124 -10.41 -14.69 -2.21
C PHE A 124 -8.95 -14.22 -2.11
N ILE A 125 -8.75 -12.91 -2.09
CA ILE A 125 -7.41 -12.31 -1.91
C ILE A 125 -7.14 -12.19 -0.42
N VAL A 126 -6.09 -12.88 0.04
CA VAL A 126 -5.71 -12.97 1.45
C VAL A 126 -4.34 -12.31 1.66
N ASP A 127 -4.26 -11.46 2.66
CA ASP A 127 -3.03 -10.84 3.14
C ASP A 127 -2.07 -11.91 3.69
N LEU A 128 -0.77 -11.82 3.39
CA LEU A 128 0.26 -12.79 3.77
C LEU A 128 0.24 -13.10 5.29
N SER A 129 -0.02 -12.10 6.13
CA SER A 129 -0.10 -12.25 7.58
C SER A 129 -1.20 -13.21 8.07
N ASN A 130 -2.16 -13.54 7.22
CA ASN A 130 -3.27 -14.43 7.55
C ASN A 130 -3.16 -15.82 6.91
N ILE A 131 -2.25 -16.01 5.92
CA ILE A 131 -2.27 -17.22 5.10
C ILE A 131 -1.91 -18.49 5.87
N LYS A 132 -0.86 -18.42 6.70
CA LYS A 132 -0.46 -19.56 7.52
C LYS A 132 -1.57 -20.01 8.46
N LEU A 133 -2.23 -19.06 9.13
CA LEU A 133 -3.35 -19.38 10.03
C LEU A 133 -4.55 -19.95 9.26
N ALA A 134 -4.84 -19.44 8.07
CA ALA A 134 -5.89 -19.96 7.21
C ALA A 134 -5.60 -21.42 6.79
N GLU A 135 -4.32 -21.72 6.51
CA GLU A 135 -3.86 -23.08 6.21
C GLU A 135 -3.98 -24.00 7.42
N ASP A 136 -3.43 -23.59 8.57
CA ASP A 136 -3.45 -24.34 9.84
C ASP A 136 -4.89 -24.68 10.30
N LYS A 137 -5.85 -23.79 10.00
CA LYS A 137 -7.30 -24.01 10.28
C LYS A 137 -8.02 -24.80 9.18
N GLY A 138 -7.34 -25.25 8.13
CA GLY A 138 -7.93 -25.97 7.01
C GLY A 138 -8.87 -25.14 6.14
N LEU A 139 -8.85 -23.81 6.24
CA LEU A 139 -9.71 -22.91 5.47
C LEU A 139 -9.41 -22.97 3.97
N LEU A 140 -8.11 -23.10 3.59
CA LEU A 140 -7.71 -23.16 2.19
C LEU A 140 -8.33 -24.35 1.49
N LYS A 141 -8.35 -25.51 2.16
CA LYS A 141 -8.98 -26.73 1.63
C LYS A 141 -10.49 -26.53 1.46
N LYS A 142 -11.19 -26.04 2.47
CA LYS A 142 -12.65 -25.80 2.43
C LYS A 142 -13.03 -24.85 1.32
N LEU A 143 -12.27 -23.75 1.13
CA LEU A 143 -12.52 -22.77 0.08
C LEU A 143 -12.29 -23.38 -1.31
N ASN A 144 -11.19 -24.12 -1.50
CA ASN A 144 -10.90 -24.79 -2.77
C ASN A 144 -11.96 -25.85 -3.12
N ASP A 145 -12.39 -26.67 -2.15
CA ASP A 145 -13.46 -27.65 -2.33
C ASP A 145 -14.79 -26.98 -2.73
N ALA A 146 -15.01 -25.76 -2.27
CA ALA A 146 -16.14 -24.91 -2.68
C ALA A 146 -15.93 -24.20 -4.03
N GLY A 147 -14.79 -24.39 -4.71
CA GLY A 147 -14.47 -23.75 -5.99
C GLY A 147 -13.99 -22.30 -5.84
N ILE A 148 -13.57 -21.87 -4.65
CA ILE A 148 -13.05 -20.54 -4.39
C ILE A 148 -11.52 -20.61 -4.34
N LYS A 149 -10.85 -19.97 -5.30
CA LYS A 149 -9.39 -19.89 -5.32
C LYS A 149 -8.91 -18.87 -4.30
N VAL A 150 -7.78 -19.15 -3.65
CA VAL A 150 -7.15 -18.23 -2.69
C VAL A 150 -5.82 -17.75 -3.25
N LEU A 151 -5.68 -16.42 -3.39
CA LEU A 151 -4.46 -15.75 -3.84
C LEU A 151 -3.89 -14.92 -2.70
N THR A 152 -2.60 -15.12 -2.40
CA THR A 152 -1.93 -14.36 -1.35
C THR A 152 -1.21 -13.15 -1.93
N VAL A 153 -1.43 -12.00 -1.31
CA VAL A 153 -0.74 -10.74 -1.60
C VAL A 153 -0.06 -10.20 -0.34
N ASP A 154 0.93 -9.33 -0.53
CA ASP A 154 1.63 -8.69 0.58
C ASP A 154 2.09 -7.28 0.22
N PHE A 155 1.52 -6.30 0.92
CA PHE A 155 1.95 -4.89 0.90
C PHE A 155 2.48 -4.47 2.27
N ARG A 156 2.58 -5.42 3.21
CA ARG A 156 2.75 -5.15 4.62
C ARG A 156 4.01 -5.77 5.24
N GLU A 157 4.19 -7.09 5.12
CA GLU A 157 5.30 -7.78 5.84
C GLU A 157 6.63 -7.49 5.16
N ASN A 158 6.71 -7.72 3.85
CA ASN A 158 7.90 -7.47 3.04
C ASN A 158 7.58 -6.56 1.83
N PRO A 159 7.17 -5.30 2.06
CA PRO A 159 6.63 -4.46 0.98
C PRO A 159 7.64 -4.20 -0.14
N LEU A 160 8.93 -4.03 0.16
CA LEU A 160 9.98 -3.81 -0.85
C LEU A 160 10.16 -5.00 -1.79
N LYS A 161 9.90 -6.21 -1.32
CA LYS A 161 9.99 -7.45 -2.11
C LYS A 161 8.68 -7.79 -2.80
N ASN A 162 7.57 -7.59 -2.11
CA ASN A 162 6.31 -8.24 -2.47
C ASN A 162 5.29 -7.29 -3.10
N THR A 163 5.43 -5.95 -3.02
CA THR A 163 4.44 -5.03 -3.59
C THR A 163 4.23 -5.26 -5.08
N LEU A 164 5.28 -5.21 -5.88
CA LEU A 164 5.17 -5.40 -7.33
C LEU A 164 4.75 -6.83 -7.68
N LYS A 165 5.28 -7.83 -6.95
CA LYS A 165 4.88 -9.22 -7.14
C LYS A 165 3.39 -9.43 -6.86
N SER A 166 2.85 -8.80 -5.81
CA SER A 166 1.43 -8.87 -5.45
C SER A 166 0.53 -8.29 -6.54
N VAL A 167 0.91 -7.14 -7.10
CA VAL A 167 0.15 -6.53 -8.20
C VAL A 167 0.21 -7.40 -9.44
N GLN A 168 1.40 -7.89 -9.80
CA GLN A 168 1.59 -8.68 -11.01
C GLN A 168 0.88 -10.03 -10.94
N VAL A 169 1.00 -10.76 -9.82
CA VAL A 169 0.38 -12.08 -9.68
C VAL A 169 -1.16 -11.99 -9.72
N PHE A 170 -1.74 -10.92 -9.17
CA PHE A 170 -3.17 -10.67 -9.31
C PHE A 170 -3.54 -10.31 -10.75
N ALA A 171 -2.78 -9.44 -11.40
CA ALA A 171 -2.99 -9.06 -12.81
C ALA A 171 -2.96 -10.29 -13.74
N ASP A 172 -2.00 -11.19 -13.52
CA ASP A 172 -1.85 -12.41 -14.30
C ASP A 172 -3.03 -13.37 -14.06
N ALA A 173 -3.43 -13.55 -12.80
CA ALA A 173 -4.55 -14.41 -12.41
C ALA A 173 -5.87 -14.00 -13.08
N VAL A 174 -6.05 -12.71 -13.34
CA VAL A 174 -7.26 -12.16 -13.97
C VAL A 174 -7.07 -11.77 -15.45
N ASN A 175 -5.99 -12.27 -16.08
CA ASN A 175 -5.64 -12.02 -17.49
C ASN A 175 -5.57 -10.52 -17.86
N ARG A 176 -4.92 -9.73 -16.98
CA ARG A 176 -4.70 -8.29 -17.15
C ARG A 176 -3.23 -7.90 -16.89
N SER A 177 -2.30 -8.75 -17.31
CA SER A 177 -0.85 -8.59 -17.09
C SER A 177 -0.33 -7.22 -17.53
N LYS A 178 -0.86 -6.66 -18.64
CA LYS A 178 -0.47 -5.34 -19.14
C LYS A 178 -0.70 -4.21 -18.12
N GLN A 179 -1.76 -4.30 -17.32
CA GLN A 179 -2.04 -3.33 -16.27
C GLN A 179 -1.04 -3.46 -15.12
N GLY A 180 -0.72 -4.71 -14.74
CA GLY A 180 0.34 -5.01 -13.77
C GLY A 180 1.70 -4.48 -14.22
N ASP A 181 2.09 -4.76 -15.47
CA ASP A 181 3.35 -4.28 -16.08
C ASP A 181 3.43 -2.74 -16.10
N ALA A 182 2.34 -2.07 -16.45
CA ALA A 182 2.29 -0.60 -16.48
C ALA A 182 2.49 -0.01 -15.07
N PHE A 183 1.88 -0.61 -14.04
CA PHE A 183 2.07 -0.21 -12.67
C PHE A 183 3.51 -0.48 -12.21
N ALA A 184 4.04 -1.67 -12.49
CA ALA A 184 5.39 -2.06 -12.12
C ALA A 184 6.44 -1.13 -12.75
N LYS A 185 6.27 -0.78 -14.03
CA LYS A 185 7.15 0.17 -14.72
C LYS A 185 7.14 1.55 -14.06
N TYR A 186 5.98 2.09 -13.73
CA TYR A 186 5.85 3.38 -13.05
C TYR A 186 6.51 3.35 -11.68
N TYR A 187 6.14 2.37 -10.84
CA TYR A 187 6.68 2.21 -9.50
C TYR A 187 8.21 2.09 -9.51
N THR A 188 8.74 1.22 -10.38
CA THR A 188 10.19 0.97 -10.49
C THR A 188 10.93 2.21 -10.96
N SER A 189 10.39 3.00 -11.89
CA SER A 189 11.05 4.23 -12.36
C SER A 189 11.25 5.24 -11.22
N HIS A 190 10.25 5.44 -10.37
CA HIS A 190 10.36 6.32 -9.22
C HIS A 190 11.31 5.79 -8.14
N LEU A 191 11.22 4.49 -7.84
CA LEU A 191 12.11 3.87 -6.84
C LEU A 191 13.58 3.89 -7.29
N ASN A 192 13.84 3.73 -8.58
CA ASN A 192 15.18 3.78 -9.14
C ASN A 192 15.81 5.17 -9.01
N VAL A 193 15.04 6.25 -9.22
CA VAL A 193 15.54 7.62 -8.97
C VAL A 193 16.11 7.74 -7.56
N ILE A 194 15.40 7.23 -6.56
CA ILE A 194 15.85 7.27 -5.16
C ILE A 194 17.12 6.43 -4.98
N LYS A 195 17.11 5.18 -5.46
CA LYS A 195 18.24 4.26 -5.31
C LYS A 195 19.52 4.75 -6.01
N GLU A 196 19.38 5.24 -7.23
CA GLU A 196 20.49 5.76 -8.04
C GLU A 196 21.07 7.03 -7.43
N THR A 197 20.22 7.96 -6.96
CA THR A 197 20.67 9.16 -6.24
C THR A 197 21.48 8.79 -5.00
N LEU A 198 21.00 7.84 -4.17
CA LEU A 198 21.73 7.38 -2.99
C LEU A 198 23.04 6.67 -3.37
N ALA A 199 23.07 5.91 -4.47
CA ALA A 199 24.28 5.24 -4.94
C ALA A 199 25.35 6.24 -5.38
N GLN A 200 24.95 7.33 -6.02
CA GLN A 200 25.86 8.42 -6.44
C GLN A 200 26.38 9.25 -5.27
N HIS A 201 25.76 9.17 -4.09
CA HIS A 201 26.15 9.89 -2.88
C HIS A 201 26.51 8.92 -1.75
N PRO A 202 27.64 8.18 -1.85
CA PRO A 202 28.01 7.14 -0.87
C PRO A 202 28.29 7.69 0.53
N ASN A 203 28.72 8.95 0.63
CA ASN A 203 29.09 9.61 1.90
C ASN A 203 27.93 10.39 2.53
N THR A 204 26.68 10.15 2.11
CA THR A 204 25.51 10.75 2.72
C THR A 204 25.40 10.34 4.19
N PRO A 205 25.10 11.26 5.12
CA PRO A 205 24.87 10.92 6.52
C PRO A 205 23.85 9.80 6.70
N THR A 206 24.05 8.96 7.71
CA THR A 206 23.13 7.88 8.07
C THR A 206 22.33 8.30 9.31
N PRO A 207 21.17 8.98 9.15
CA PRO A 207 20.39 9.43 10.29
C PRO A 207 19.79 8.24 11.04
N ARG A 208 19.68 8.37 12.36
CA ARG A 208 19.05 7.41 13.26
C ARG A 208 17.55 7.72 13.35
N VAL A 209 16.71 6.73 13.06
CA VAL A 209 15.27 6.91 12.84
C VAL A 209 14.47 6.07 13.81
N PHE A 210 13.43 6.65 14.40
CA PHE A 210 12.37 5.93 15.07
C PHE A 210 11.04 6.15 14.35
N ILE A 211 10.30 5.05 14.10
CA ILE A 211 8.93 5.11 13.57
C ILE A 211 7.97 4.72 14.69
N GLU A 212 7.15 5.64 15.17
CA GLU A 212 6.04 5.33 16.05
C GLU A 212 4.87 4.77 15.23
N ARG A 213 4.58 3.49 15.40
CA ARG A 213 3.45 2.84 14.73
C ARG A 213 2.15 3.19 15.45
N ALA A 214 1.14 3.59 14.68
CA ALA A 214 -0.19 3.94 15.15
C ALA A 214 -0.18 5.04 16.22
N ALA A 215 0.59 6.11 16.00
CA ALA A 215 0.66 7.27 16.88
C ALA A 215 -0.72 7.91 17.07
N GLY A 216 -1.16 8.06 18.32
CA GLY A 216 -2.47 8.58 18.69
C GLY A 216 -3.62 7.56 18.65
N TYR A 217 -3.35 6.27 18.38
CA TYR A 217 -4.36 5.21 18.51
C TYR A 217 -4.60 4.83 19.98
N SER A 218 -3.57 4.92 20.81
CA SER A 218 -3.64 4.72 22.26
C SER A 218 -2.63 5.64 22.95
N ASP A 219 -2.82 5.86 24.24
CA ASP A 219 -1.92 6.73 25.04
C ASP A 219 -0.53 6.11 25.25
N SER A 220 -0.38 4.81 25.03
CA SER A 220 0.89 4.11 25.20
C SER A 220 1.82 4.31 24.00
N CYS A 221 2.99 4.86 24.24
CA CYS A 221 4.16 4.78 23.35
C CYS A 221 4.76 3.36 23.52
N CYS A 222 5.61 2.79 22.77
CA CYS A 222 6.21 3.15 21.50
C CYS A 222 6.18 1.92 20.62
N ARG A 223 5.01 1.60 20.08
CA ARG A 223 4.90 0.55 19.05
C ARG A 223 5.72 0.99 17.85
N THR A 224 6.42 0.05 17.21
CA THR A 224 7.32 0.39 16.11
C THR A 224 7.41 -0.72 15.06
N PHE A 225 8.05 -0.40 13.95
CA PHE A 225 8.47 -1.34 12.92
C PHE A 225 9.99 -1.50 12.99
N ALA A 226 10.46 -2.75 13.06
CA ALA A 226 11.86 -3.09 12.94
C ALA A 226 12.21 -3.49 11.49
N ASN A 227 12.33 -4.78 11.20
CA ASN A 227 12.73 -5.26 9.88
C ASN A 227 11.58 -5.32 8.85
N GLY A 228 10.33 -5.23 9.28
CA GLY A 228 9.17 -5.34 8.40
C GLY A 228 8.49 -4.00 8.15
N ASN A 229 7.52 -4.02 7.24
CA ASN A 229 6.67 -2.90 6.92
C ASN A 229 7.45 -1.61 6.54
N MET A 230 7.03 -0.43 7.06
CA MET A 230 7.74 0.84 6.84
C MET A 230 9.14 0.86 7.46
N GLY A 231 9.43 0.00 8.44
CA GLY A 231 10.76 -0.17 9.01
C GLY A 231 11.79 -0.62 7.98
N ALA A 232 11.37 -1.44 7.01
CA ALA A 232 12.24 -1.91 5.92
C ALA A 232 12.69 -0.78 4.96
N TYR A 233 11.97 0.35 4.93
CA TYR A 233 12.35 1.49 4.08
C TYR A 233 13.60 2.19 4.61
N ILE A 234 13.81 2.20 5.93
CA ILE A 234 14.88 2.94 6.59
C ILE A 234 16.28 2.48 6.11
N PRO A 235 16.67 1.19 6.21
CA PRO A 235 17.95 0.74 5.69
C PRO A 235 18.09 0.90 4.18
N MET A 236 17.02 0.69 3.42
CA MET A 236 17.00 0.90 1.97
C MET A 236 17.32 2.35 1.61
N LEU A 237 16.95 3.30 2.47
CA LEU A 237 17.23 4.74 2.35
C LEU A 237 18.55 5.15 3.02
N LYS A 238 19.48 4.22 3.31
CA LYS A 238 20.77 4.50 3.99
C LYS A 238 20.60 5.23 5.33
N ALA A 239 19.64 4.79 6.14
CA ALA A 239 19.42 5.27 7.49
C ALA A 239 19.42 4.09 8.49
N GLU A 240 19.61 4.38 9.78
CA GLU A 240 19.59 3.40 10.85
C GLU A 240 18.21 3.38 11.51
N ASN A 241 17.50 2.25 11.45
CA ASN A 241 16.30 2.04 12.23
C ASN A 241 16.68 1.57 13.63
N ILE A 242 16.51 2.43 14.65
CA ILE A 242 16.93 2.14 16.03
C ILE A 242 16.12 1.02 16.68
N ALA A 243 15.03 0.57 16.07
CA ALA A 243 14.21 -0.52 16.59
C ALA A 243 14.72 -1.93 16.19
N ILE A 244 15.63 -2.05 15.21
CA ILE A 244 16.06 -3.35 14.69
C ILE A 244 16.80 -4.15 15.77
N ALA A 245 17.81 -3.57 16.39
CA ALA A 245 18.63 -4.27 17.38
C ALA A 245 17.83 -4.62 18.66
N PRO A 246 17.04 -3.71 19.28
CA PRO A 246 16.25 -4.04 20.47
C PRO A 246 15.15 -5.08 20.25
N LEU A 247 14.65 -5.22 19.02
CA LEU A 247 13.57 -6.15 18.67
C LEU A 247 14.07 -7.46 18.03
N ASP A 248 15.37 -7.69 18.01
CA ASP A 248 16.05 -8.94 17.67
C ASP A 248 15.43 -9.68 16.46
N GLY A 249 15.45 -9.03 15.31
CA GLY A 249 14.97 -9.61 14.05
C GLY A 249 13.48 -9.66 13.87
N SER A 250 12.68 -9.21 14.83
CA SER A 250 11.23 -9.11 14.71
C SER A 250 10.84 -8.12 13.60
N GLU A 251 9.66 -8.29 13.00
CA GLU A 251 9.14 -7.32 12.02
C GLU A 251 8.61 -6.06 12.71
N THR A 252 7.93 -6.26 13.83
CA THR A 252 7.30 -5.19 14.62
C THR A 252 7.38 -5.52 16.10
N GLY A 253 7.32 -4.49 16.94
CA GLY A 253 7.29 -4.69 18.40
C GLY A 253 6.94 -3.43 19.15
N GLN A 254 7.21 -3.44 20.42
CA GLN A 254 7.06 -2.30 21.32
C GLN A 254 8.36 -2.07 22.08
N MET A 255 8.85 -0.84 22.04
CA MET A 255 9.97 -0.39 22.88
C MET A 255 9.43 0.37 24.09
N SER A 256 10.21 0.45 25.16
CA SER A 256 9.86 1.35 26.26
C SER A 256 10.17 2.81 25.87
N PRO A 257 9.46 3.81 26.43
CA PRO A 257 9.80 5.22 26.25
C PRO A 257 11.27 5.52 26.63
N GLU A 258 11.77 4.92 27.72
CA GLU A 258 13.15 5.08 28.18
C GLU A 258 14.17 4.59 27.15
N THR A 259 13.89 3.47 26.48
CA THR A 259 14.75 2.96 25.42
C THR A 259 14.80 3.91 24.23
N VAL A 260 13.66 4.49 23.83
CA VAL A 260 13.63 5.47 22.75
C VAL A 260 14.36 6.76 23.15
N ILE A 261 14.16 7.24 24.39
CA ILE A 261 14.85 8.43 24.92
C ILE A 261 16.37 8.19 24.96
N THR A 262 16.82 7.03 25.47
CA THR A 262 18.25 6.71 25.52
C THR A 262 18.87 6.57 24.13
N SER A 263 18.09 6.09 23.15
CA SER A 263 18.55 5.94 21.76
C SER A 263 18.70 7.26 21.02
N GLN A 264 18.07 8.34 21.46
CA GLN A 264 18.16 9.69 20.87
C GLN A 264 18.13 9.69 19.32
N PRO A 265 17.00 9.33 18.68
CA PRO A 265 16.91 9.35 17.22
C PRO A 265 17.04 10.77 16.67
N ASP A 266 17.66 10.90 15.47
CA ASP A 266 17.80 12.16 14.73
C ASP A 266 16.51 12.54 14.03
N VAL A 267 15.69 11.53 13.67
CA VAL A 267 14.40 11.69 12.97
C VAL A 267 13.34 10.83 13.66
N TYR A 268 12.17 11.42 13.89
CA TYR A 268 11.01 10.76 14.46
C TYR A 268 9.84 10.82 13.49
N ILE A 269 9.27 9.66 13.15
CA ILE A 269 8.16 9.55 12.19
C ILE A 269 6.96 8.95 12.89
N MET A 270 5.85 9.69 12.97
CA MET A 270 4.56 9.23 13.45
C MET A 270 3.77 8.59 12.30
N GLN A 271 3.55 7.28 12.33
CA GLN A 271 2.59 6.65 11.43
C GLN A 271 1.20 6.79 12.05
N THR A 272 0.33 7.56 11.41
CA THR A 272 -0.95 7.98 11.99
C THR A 272 -2.07 8.11 10.97
N THR A 273 -3.31 8.16 11.42
CA THR A 273 -4.52 8.52 10.68
C THR A 273 -5.65 8.86 11.65
N GLY A 274 -6.75 9.37 11.16
CA GLY A 274 -7.96 9.58 11.97
C GLY A 274 -8.78 8.29 12.09
N TRP A 275 -8.33 7.34 12.92
CA TRP A 275 -9.14 6.16 13.20
C TRP A 275 -10.46 6.53 13.87
N ILE A 276 -11.46 5.73 13.65
CA ILE A 276 -12.69 5.73 14.42
C ILE A 276 -12.82 4.40 15.17
N THR A 277 -13.41 4.46 16.34
CA THR A 277 -13.77 3.28 17.12
C THR A 277 -14.99 2.58 16.50
N ASN A 278 -15.33 1.38 16.94
CA ASN A 278 -16.48 0.64 16.40
C ASN A 278 -17.82 1.36 16.59
N ASP A 279 -17.94 2.18 17.64
CA ASP A 279 -19.09 3.04 17.91
C ASP A 279 -19.02 4.42 17.21
N GLY A 280 -18.01 4.62 16.33
CA GLY A 280 -17.91 5.79 15.48
C GLY A 280 -17.19 7.00 16.08
N GLN A 281 -16.58 6.87 17.27
CA GLN A 281 -15.87 7.97 17.90
C GLN A 281 -14.45 8.14 17.34
N PRO A 282 -13.97 9.39 17.13
CA PRO A 282 -12.61 9.64 16.67
C PRO A 282 -11.58 9.27 17.76
N THR A 283 -10.41 8.80 17.33
CA THR A 283 -9.24 8.63 18.19
C THR A 283 -8.37 9.89 18.20
N SER A 284 -7.30 9.89 19.00
CA SER A 284 -6.32 10.99 19.08
C SER A 284 -5.31 11.00 17.93
N GLY A 285 -5.47 10.17 16.89
CA GLY A 285 -4.58 10.15 15.73
C GLY A 285 -4.73 11.37 14.84
N ILE A 286 -3.65 11.81 14.21
CA ILE A 286 -3.68 12.92 13.26
C ILE A 286 -4.47 12.47 12.02
N PRO A 287 -5.57 13.14 11.64
CA PRO A 287 -6.46 12.70 10.58
C PRO A 287 -5.92 13.03 9.18
N LEU A 288 -4.69 12.57 8.89
CA LEU A 288 -4.12 12.61 7.55
C LEU A 288 -4.95 11.76 6.59
N GLY A 289 -4.87 12.08 5.30
CA GLY A 289 -5.51 11.33 4.22
C GLY A 289 -6.26 12.21 3.24
N TYR A 290 -7.35 11.68 2.70
CA TYR A 290 -8.18 12.32 1.69
C TYR A 290 -9.04 13.43 2.29
N SER A 291 -9.27 14.51 1.52
CA SER A 291 -10.10 15.65 1.95
C SER A 291 -9.76 16.14 3.37
N PRO A 292 -8.52 16.61 3.60
CA PRO A 292 -8.03 16.92 4.93
C PRO A 292 -8.82 18.04 5.61
N ASN A 293 -9.07 17.89 6.92
CA ASN A 293 -9.52 18.97 7.79
C ASN A 293 -8.29 19.55 8.49
N HIS A 294 -7.78 20.66 7.96
CA HIS A 294 -6.54 21.26 8.45
C HIS A 294 -6.61 21.70 9.93
N ALA A 295 -7.76 22.18 10.41
CA ALA A 295 -7.92 22.54 11.81
C ALA A 295 -7.81 21.31 12.73
N ALA A 296 -8.45 20.19 12.38
CA ALA A 296 -8.35 18.94 13.12
C ALA A 296 -6.94 18.34 13.06
N ILE A 297 -6.27 18.42 11.91
CA ILE A 297 -4.87 17.99 11.75
C ILE A 297 -3.96 18.82 12.65
N LYS A 298 -4.08 20.15 12.64
CA LYS A 298 -3.30 21.04 13.50
C LYS A 298 -3.48 20.72 14.97
N GLN A 299 -4.73 20.57 15.42
CA GLN A 299 -5.03 20.27 16.83
C GLN A 299 -4.42 18.92 17.24
N ALA A 300 -4.70 17.84 16.51
CA ALA A 300 -4.17 16.52 16.82
C ALA A 300 -2.63 16.45 16.75
N THR A 301 -2.02 17.21 15.81
CA THR A 301 -0.57 17.33 15.73
C THR A 301 -0.02 18.02 16.99
N THR A 302 -0.63 19.14 17.41
CA THR A 302 -0.23 19.85 18.62
C THR A 302 -0.30 18.95 19.85
N ASP A 303 -1.39 18.21 20.00
CA ASP A 303 -1.60 17.32 21.15
C ASP A 303 -0.53 16.21 21.20
N LEU A 304 -0.21 15.56 20.06
CA LEU A 304 0.82 14.55 20.00
C LEU A 304 2.24 15.11 20.18
N MET A 305 2.50 16.33 19.70
CA MET A 305 3.80 16.99 19.85
C MET A 305 4.05 17.50 21.28
N ASN A 306 3.00 17.70 22.09
CA ASN A 306 3.10 18.14 23.47
C ASN A 306 3.46 17.02 24.47
N ARG A 307 3.72 15.81 24.00
CA ARG A 307 4.15 14.69 24.86
C ARG A 307 5.54 14.98 25.45
N PRO A 308 5.69 15.03 26.81
CA PRO A 308 6.95 15.46 27.43
C PRO A 308 8.17 14.63 27.06
N TRP A 309 7.99 13.31 26.92
CA TRP A 309 9.08 12.41 26.53
C TRP A 309 9.56 12.64 25.06
N LEU A 310 8.63 13.01 24.16
CA LEU A 310 8.98 13.33 22.78
C LEU A 310 9.84 14.60 22.71
N GLN A 311 9.50 15.60 23.51
CA GLN A 311 10.22 16.87 23.56
C GLN A 311 11.67 16.73 24.05
N ALA A 312 11.98 15.65 24.78
CA ALA A 312 13.35 15.32 25.22
C ALA A 312 14.24 14.69 24.14
N LEU A 313 13.67 14.35 22.97
CA LEU A 313 14.43 13.69 21.89
C LEU A 313 15.22 14.69 21.03
N THR A 314 16.38 14.25 20.55
CA THR A 314 17.19 14.99 19.55
C THR A 314 16.34 15.34 18.32
N ALA A 315 15.53 14.42 17.82
CA ALA A 315 14.62 14.67 16.70
C ALA A 315 13.68 15.85 16.92
N TYR A 316 13.15 16.02 18.14
CA TYR A 316 12.29 17.14 18.48
C TYR A 316 13.08 18.46 18.53
N GLN A 317 14.23 18.47 19.20
CA GLN A 317 15.10 19.63 19.34
C GLN A 317 15.60 20.15 17.99
N GLN A 318 15.87 19.24 17.06
CA GLN A 318 16.29 19.55 15.69
C GLN A 318 15.13 19.79 14.72
N LYS A 319 13.86 19.72 15.19
CA LYS A 319 12.64 19.90 14.40
C LYS A 319 12.46 18.84 13.30
N ASN A 320 12.97 17.62 13.50
CA ASN A 320 12.88 16.49 12.58
C ASN A 320 11.77 15.51 13.02
N VAL A 321 10.57 16.01 13.26
CA VAL A 321 9.40 15.21 13.62
C VAL A 321 8.36 15.29 12.52
N TYR A 322 8.04 14.15 11.94
CA TYR A 322 7.17 14.04 10.77
C TYR A 322 5.98 13.11 11.05
N SER A 323 4.94 13.24 10.25
CA SER A 323 3.80 12.29 10.27
C SER A 323 3.52 11.76 8.88
N ILE A 324 3.24 10.45 8.80
CA ILE A 324 2.90 9.72 7.57
C ILE A 324 1.54 9.07 7.67
N TYR A 325 0.76 9.12 6.60
CA TYR A 325 -0.55 8.48 6.48
C TYR A 325 -0.43 6.95 6.64
N MET A 326 -1.05 6.43 7.69
CA MET A 326 -0.93 5.04 8.11
C MET A 326 -1.33 4.04 7.01
N PRO A 327 -2.44 4.21 6.26
CA PRO A 327 -2.87 3.21 5.29
C PRO A 327 -1.87 2.85 4.19
N PHE A 328 -0.85 3.65 3.94
CA PHE A 328 0.24 3.25 3.03
C PHE A 328 0.99 2.00 3.48
N TYR A 329 0.90 1.61 4.75
CA TYR A 329 1.56 0.42 5.29
C TYR A 329 1.00 -0.90 4.74
N ASN A 330 -0.19 -0.88 4.14
CA ASN A 330 -0.84 -2.04 3.51
C ASN A 330 -1.53 -1.59 2.21
N SER A 331 -0.75 -1.06 1.29
CA SER A 331 -1.27 -0.51 0.04
C SER A 331 -0.23 -0.64 -1.08
N PRO A 332 -0.64 -0.91 -2.32
CA PRO A 332 0.26 -0.81 -3.47
C PRO A 332 0.79 0.61 -3.70
N TYR A 333 0.20 1.64 -3.07
CA TYR A 333 0.66 3.03 -3.14
C TYR A 333 1.73 3.37 -2.08
N ASN A 334 2.38 2.38 -1.48
CA ASN A 334 3.44 2.56 -0.49
C ASN A 334 4.69 3.28 -1.03
N LEU A 335 4.86 3.38 -2.35
CA LEU A 335 5.88 4.22 -3.00
C LEU A 335 5.84 5.66 -2.49
N VAL A 336 4.65 6.20 -2.27
CA VAL A 336 4.46 7.58 -1.76
C VAL A 336 5.08 7.75 -0.38
N ALA A 337 4.92 6.75 0.51
CA ALA A 337 5.58 6.77 1.82
C ALA A 337 7.11 6.69 1.69
N ILE A 338 7.63 5.89 0.76
CA ILE A 338 9.07 5.80 0.49
C ILE A 338 9.63 7.15 0.04
N GLU A 339 8.93 7.87 -0.85
CA GLU A 339 9.34 9.20 -1.29
C GLU A 339 9.33 10.24 -0.16
N TYR A 340 8.31 10.22 0.73
CA TYR A 340 8.30 11.07 1.92
C TYR A 340 9.51 10.76 2.81
N PHE A 341 9.79 9.49 3.08
CA PHE A 341 10.93 9.09 3.90
C PHE A 341 12.25 9.53 3.28
N ALA A 342 12.44 9.32 1.97
CA ALA A 342 13.63 9.80 1.27
C ALA A 342 13.84 11.30 1.47
N LYS A 343 12.77 12.09 1.31
CA LYS A 343 12.79 13.54 1.47
C LYS A 343 13.09 13.98 2.90
N TRP A 344 12.59 13.28 3.90
CA TRP A 344 12.81 13.63 5.31
C TRP A 344 14.17 13.18 5.82
N LEU A 345 14.66 12.02 5.36
CA LEU A 345 15.95 11.48 5.80
C LEU A 345 17.13 12.15 5.10
N HIS A 346 16.96 12.57 3.84
CA HIS A 346 18.02 13.18 3.04
C HIS A 346 17.49 14.41 2.29
N PRO A 347 17.10 15.49 3.00
CA PRO A 347 16.45 16.65 2.39
C PRO A 347 17.32 17.37 1.36
N SER A 348 18.64 17.33 1.50
CA SER A 348 19.56 17.91 0.51
C SER A 348 19.56 17.17 -0.84
N LEU A 349 19.31 15.85 -0.84
CA LEU A 349 19.28 15.03 -2.05
C LEU A 349 17.88 14.99 -2.68
N PHE A 350 16.83 15.04 -1.87
CA PHE A 350 15.46 14.77 -2.30
C PHE A 350 14.49 15.94 -2.09
N SER A 351 14.99 17.18 -2.02
CA SER A 351 14.16 18.38 -1.88
C SER A 351 13.12 18.53 -2.99
N THR A 352 13.42 18.05 -4.19
CA THR A 352 12.56 18.13 -5.38
C THR A 352 11.49 17.07 -5.46
N LEU A 353 11.55 15.99 -4.65
CA LEU A 353 10.49 14.99 -4.60
C LEU A 353 9.17 15.63 -4.15
N GLN A 354 8.11 15.25 -4.83
CA GLN A 354 6.74 15.72 -4.57
C GLN A 354 5.81 14.50 -4.35
N PRO A 355 5.87 13.86 -3.17
CA PRO A 355 5.13 12.62 -2.90
C PRO A 355 3.61 12.76 -3.11
N GLU A 356 3.05 13.94 -2.79
CA GLU A 356 1.65 14.25 -3.02
C GLU A 356 1.30 14.18 -4.52
N LYS A 357 2.17 14.75 -5.35
CA LYS A 357 2.00 14.72 -6.80
C LYS A 357 2.14 13.30 -7.35
N THR A 358 3.09 12.52 -6.83
CA THR A 358 3.22 11.09 -7.16
C THR A 358 1.93 10.35 -6.83
N PHE A 359 1.31 10.63 -5.68
CA PHE A 359 0.03 10.04 -5.30
C PHE A 359 -1.10 10.43 -6.28
N GLU A 360 -1.21 11.71 -6.65
CA GLU A 360 -2.20 12.20 -7.62
C GLU A 360 -2.01 11.54 -8.98
N GLU A 361 -0.77 11.45 -9.47
CA GLU A 361 -0.43 10.81 -10.75
C GLU A 361 -0.75 9.32 -10.75
N MET A 362 -0.45 8.60 -9.67
CA MET A 362 -0.80 7.18 -9.52
C MET A 362 -2.31 6.97 -9.57
N ASN A 363 -3.06 7.81 -8.85
CA ASN A 363 -4.53 7.71 -8.84
C ASN A 363 -5.14 8.09 -10.21
N LEU A 364 -4.61 9.09 -10.89
CA LEU A 364 -5.06 9.45 -12.22
C LEU A 364 -4.76 8.34 -13.23
N LYS A 365 -3.54 7.81 -13.20
CA LYS A 365 -3.06 6.84 -14.18
C LYS A 365 -3.69 5.46 -14.01
N PHE A 366 -3.84 5.00 -12.78
CA PHE A 366 -4.28 3.64 -12.47
C PHE A 366 -5.71 3.57 -11.93
N GLY A 367 -6.14 4.54 -11.14
CA GLY A 367 -7.52 4.64 -10.61
C GLY A 367 -8.46 5.47 -11.47
N HIS A 368 -7.94 6.19 -12.48
CA HIS A 368 -8.71 7.15 -13.29
C HIS A 368 -9.48 8.18 -12.45
N ARG A 369 -8.87 8.62 -11.35
CA ARG A 369 -9.44 9.56 -10.39
C ARG A 369 -8.49 10.72 -10.15
N HIS A 370 -9.05 11.93 -10.04
CA HIS A 370 -8.34 13.06 -9.46
C HIS A 370 -8.53 13.03 -7.95
N LEU A 371 -7.49 12.66 -7.24
CA LEU A 371 -7.47 12.61 -5.78
C LEU A 371 -6.32 13.44 -5.26
N SER A 372 -6.63 14.28 -4.31
CA SER A 372 -5.67 15.01 -3.49
C SER A 372 -5.91 14.72 -2.02
N GLY A 373 -4.90 15.03 -1.21
CA GLY A 373 -4.98 14.85 0.22
C GLY A 373 -3.72 15.36 0.91
N GLN A 374 -3.67 15.16 2.21
CA GLN A 374 -2.47 15.39 3.01
C GLN A 374 -2.03 14.05 3.58
N PHE A 375 -0.99 13.48 3.00
CA PHE A 375 -0.56 12.11 3.30
C PHE A 375 0.75 12.05 4.09
N GLY A 376 1.43 13.17 4.22
CA GLY A 376 2.60 13.35 5.05
C GLY A 376 2.78 14.81 5.43
N GLN A 377 3.47 15.07 6.53
CA GLN A 377 3.73 16.44 6.99
C GLN A 377 4.96 16.54 7.86
N ASP A 378 5.53 17.75 7.88
CA ASP A 378 6.42 18.24 8.91
C ASP A 378 5.57 18.79 10.07
N ASN A 379 5.67 18.17 11.25
CA ASN A 379 4.77 18.48 12.36
C ASN A 379 5.00 19.90 12.93
N PHE A 380 6.22 20.40 12.89
CA PHE A 380 6.50 21.78 13.33
C PHE A 380 5.88 22.82 12.40
N LYS A 381 5.87 22.56 11.09
CA LYS A 381 5.19 23.43 10.12
C LYS A 381 3.68 23.34 10.28
N ALA A 382 3.14 22.14 10.45
CA ALA A 382 1.70 21.91 10.60
C ALA A 382 1.10 22.61 11.83
N MET A 383 1.84 22.70 12.94
CA MET A 383 1.39 23.44 14.13
C MET A 383 1.31 24.96 13.91
N ASN A 384 2.06 25.50 12.96
CA ASN A 384 2.15 26.96 12.70
C ASN A 384 1.28 27.43 11.51
N GLN A 385 0.65 26.54 10.80
CA GLN A 385 -0.34 26.82 9.75
C GLN A 385 -1.74 27.02 10.34
#